data_1b86e0e78bfd50eb81540e2b4187ce5b
#
_entry.id   1b86e0e78bfd50eb81540e2b4187ce5b
#
_cell.length_a   1.000
_cell.length_b   1.000
_cell.length_c   1.000
_cell.angle_alpha   90.00
_cell.angle_beta   90.00
_cell.angle_gamma   90.00
#
_symmetry.space_group_name_H-M   'P 1'
#
loop_
_entity.id
_entity.type
_entity.pdbx_description
1 polymer ?
#
loop_
_entity_poly.entity_id
_entity_poly.type
_entity_poly.pdbx_seq_one_letter_code
_entity_poly.pdbx_strand_id
1 'polypeptide(L)'
;KNLFHIAKKTFTWVTVTMAVSLFNGCSDFLDKQPLGKLNESVLTDESTVNKLLIACYSPLNGFINGVWGITSGPDNVFYGDMCAGNIHKGSTTGDQGELLQMERYVATAENGRIRDKWILVYGAIERCNDVLRMLNDNKIDGLSEESEMEIRAEARFLRGYYHFEAKKIWNMVPYIDEYVEDPQRRVPNDKDIWPNIEEDFSFATRILPDNQSEPGRPTKNAAKAFLAKAYLFQQKYSEAKVLLDEVITSGKYKLLDNYFDNFNAEQNNNAEVVWSNQVAVNVAGAGYDRSQRGFDLSYPNAPDQPNLSGAGFQQPTFDLVNAYQVDENGLPMIDTY
;
A
#
# COMPACT_ATOMS: atom_id res chain seq x y z
N LYS A 1 -74.28 -4.72 34.69
CA LYS A 1 -72.91 -4.91 35.29
C LYS A 1 -72.10 -5.96 34.52
N ASN A 2 -72.69 -7.00 33.95
CA ASN A 2 -71.92 -8.09 33.30
C ASN A 2 -71.36 -7.72 31.91
N LEU A 3 -72.03 -6.86 31.15
CA LEU A 3 -71.51 -6.47 29.82
C LEU A 3 -70.24 -5.60 29.88
N PHE A 4 -70.09 -4.78 30.89
CA PHE A 4 -68.89 -3.94 31.11
C PHE A 4 -67.64 -4.76 31.49
N HIS A 5 -67.84 -5.88 32.19
CA HIS A 5 -66.77 -6.77 32.60
C HIS A 5 -66.26 -7.61 31.41
N ILE A 6 -67.12 -8.03 30.51
CA ILE A 6 -66.75 -8.80 29.34
C ILE A 6 -65.98 -7.87 28.33
N ALA A 7 -66.47 -6.64 28.11
CA ALA A 7 -65.81 -5.67 27.27
C ALA A 7 -64.42 -5.27 27.77
N LYS A 8 -64.20 -5.15 29.09
CA LYS A 8 -62.88 -4.90 29.68
C LYS A 8 -61.92 -6.06 29.50
N LYS A 9 -62.36 -7.29 29.68
CA LYS A 9 -61.52 -8.49 29.49
C LYS A 9 -61.14 -8.69 28.05
N THR A 10 -62.07 -8.53 27.08
CA THR A 10 -61.74 -8.63 25.63
C THR A 10 -60.81 -7.53 25.19
N PHE A 11 -60.99 -6.29 25.65
CA PHE A 11 -60.06 -5.19 25.32
C PHE A 11 -58.65 -5.45 25.85
N THR A 12 -58.50 -5.96 27.07
CA THR A 12 -57.20 -6.31 27.67
C THR A 12 -56.50 -7.46 26.91
N TRP A 13 -57.24 -8.48 26.49
CA TRP A 13 -56.66 -9.59 25.69
C TRP A 13 -56.24 -9.15 24.30
N VAL A 14 -57.01 -8.29 23.61
CA VAL A 14 -56.65 -7.74 22.32
C VAL A 14 -55.42 -6.84 22.40
N THR A 15 -55.26 -6.05 23.47
CA THR A 15 -54.09 -5.20 23.69
C THR A 15 -52.84 -6.01 23.99
N VAL A 16 -52.95 -7.09 24.79
CA VAL A 16 -51.84 -7.98 25.06
C VAL A 16 -51.43 -8.77 23.84
N THR A 17 -52.33 -9.28 23.04
CA THR A 17 -52.04 -10.01 21.82
C THR A 17 -51.39 -9.08 20.77
N MET A 18 -51.84 -7.81 20.66
CA MET A 18 -51.26 -6.81 19.75
C MET A 18 -49.85 -6.36 20.21
N ALA A 19 -49.60 -6.30 21.53
CA ALA A 19 -48.27 -6.01 22.09
C ALA A 19 -47.28 -7.15 21.85
N VAL A 20 -47.70 -8.41 21.93
CA VAL A 20 -46.85 -9.59 21.69
C VAL A 20 -46.49 -9.74 20.21
N SER A 21 -47.38 -9.35 19.29
CA SER A 21 -47.07 -9.37 17.84
C SER A 21 -46.12 -8.24 17.37
N LEU A 22 -45.92 -7.20 18.20
CA LEU A 22 -44.95 -6.14 17.90
C LEU A 22 -43.50 -6.51 18.26
N PHE A 23 -43.28 -7.57 19.01
CA PHE A 23 -41.96 -8.05 19.39
C PHE A 23 -41.40 -9.17 18.47
N ASN A 24 -42.17 -9.64 17.48
CA ASN A 24 -41.67 -10.50 16.43
C ASN A 24 -41.17 -9.63 15.25
N GLY A 25 -40.31 -8.66 15.53
CA GLY A 25 -39.53 -7.99 14.51
C GLY A 25 -38.56 -9.01 13.93
N CYS A 26 -38.65 -9.28 12.62
CA CYS A 26 -37.71 -10.12 11.90
C CYS A 26 -36.30 -9.55 12.08
N SER A 27 -35.51 -10.11 12.99
CA SER A 27 -34.07 -9.83 13.08
C SER A 27 -33.38 -10.03 11.73
N ASP A 28 -33.80 -11.05 10.97
CA ASP A 28 -33.28 -11.38 9.65
C ASP A 28 -33.51 -10.32 8.56
N PHE A 29 -34.43 -9.36 8.78
CA PHE A 29 -34.66 -8.28 7.80
C PHE A 29 -33.64 -7.14 7.96
N LEU A 30 -33.11 -6.95 9.15
CA LEU A 30 -32.11 -5.92 9.46
C LEU A 30 -30.69 -6.46 9.30
N ASP A 31 -30.49 -7.77 9.41
CA ASP A 31 -29.20 -8.46 9.22
C ASP A 31 -28.91 -8.81 7.76
N LYS A 32 -29.42 -8.04 6.81
CA LYS A 32 -28.99 -8.17 5.42
C LYS A 32 -27.55 -7.70 5.32
N GLN A 33 -26.66 -8.65 5.08
CA GLN A 33 -25.28 -8.33 4.73
C GLN A 33 -25.26 -7.37 3.53
N PRO A 34 -24.47 -6.31 3.55
CA PRO A 34 -24.35 -5.36 2.46
C PRO A 34 -24.03 -6.12 1.16
N LEU A 35 -24.82 -5.86 0.11
CA LEU A 35 -24.54 -6.39 -1.23
C LEU A 35 -23.14 -5.93 -1.63
N GLY A 36 -22.23 -6.89 -1.85
CA GLY A 36 -20.83 -6.62 -2.21
C GLY A 36 -19.82 -6.90 -1.09
N LYS A 37 -20.23 -7.26 0.14
CA LYS A 37 -19.33 -7.97 1.06
C LYS A 37 -19.27 -9.44 0.64
N LEU A 38 -18.06 -9.91 0.40
CA LEU A 38 -17.82 -11.34 0.25
C LEU A 38 -18.24 -12.02 1.56
N ASN A 39 -19.20 -12.93 1.49
CA ASN A 39 -19.65 -13.68 2.65
C ASN A 39 -18.61 -14.76 2.96
N GLU A 40 -18.18 -14.88 4.20
CA GLU A 40 -17.21 -15.87 4.68
C GLU A 40 -17.57 -17.30 4.24
N SER A 41 -18.86 -17.63 4.10
CA SER A 41 -19.33 -18.95 3.62
C SER A 41 -19.05 -19.22 2.12
N VAL A 42 -18.65 -18.21 1.33
CA VAL A 42 -18.32 -18.33 -0.11
C VAL A 42 -16.80 -18.33 -0.33
N LEU A 43 -16.02 -18.03 0.72
CA LEU A 43 -14.59 -17.77 0.66
C LEU A 43 -13.76 -18.98 1.15
N THR A 44 -14.14 -20.21 0.78
CA THR A 44 -13.54 -21.42 1.37
C THR A 44 -12.55 -22.13 0.45
N ASP A 45 -12.27 -21.63 -0.74
CA ASP A 45 -11.38 -22.30 -1.70
C ASP A 45 -10.06 -21.52 -1.92
N GLU A 46 -9.03 -22.27 -2.34
CA GLU A 46 -7.69 -21.74 -2.66
C GLU A 46 -7.74 -20.59 -3.71
N SER A 47 -8.60 -20.70 -4.72
CA SER A 47 -8.75 -19.65 -5.75
C SER A 47 -9.18 -18.32 -5.16
N THR A 48 -10.05 -18.35 -4.17
CA THR A 48 -10.54 -17.15 -3.49
C THR A 48 -9.47 -16.49 -2.63
N VAL A 49 -8.72 -17.29 -1.85
CA VAL A 49 -7.58 -16.77 -1.06
C VAL A 49 -6.54 -16.12 -1.97
N ASN A 50 -6.22 -16.75 -3.10
CA ASN A 50 -5.28 -16.19 -4.07
C ASN A 50 -5.78 -14.87 -4.68
N LYS A 51 -7.09 -14.73 -4.97
CA LYS A 51 -7.67 -13.46 -5.43
C LYS A 51 -7.58 -12.35 -4.38
N LEU A 52 -7.80 -12.67 -3.10
CA LEU A 52 -7.62 -11.73 -2.00
C LEU A 52 -6.15 -11.33 -1.86
N LEU A 53 -5.22 -12.28 -1.97
CA LEU A 53 -3.79 -11.99 -1.97
C LEU A 53 -3.40 -11.06 -3.13
N ILE A 54 -3.89 -11.30 -4.34
CA ILE A 54 -3.68 -10.42 -5.49
C ILE A 54 -4.22 -9.01 -5.22
N ALA A 55 -5.36 -8.89 -4.52
CA ALA A 55 -5.90 -7.59 -4.14
C ALA A 55 -4.98 -6.80 -3.20
N CYS A 56 -4.07 -7.46 -2.45
CA CYS A 56 -3.06 -6.81 -1.63
C CYS A 56 -1.95 -6.13 -2.47
N TYR A 57 -1.69 -6.62 -3.69
CA TYR A 57 -0.73 -6.00 -4.62
C TYR A 57 -1.32 -4.80 -5.36
N SER A 58 -2.63 -4.76 -5.55
CA SER A 58 -3.29 -3.70 -6.34
C SER A 58 -2.94 -2.27 -5.87
N PRO A 59 -2.85 -1.96 -4.56
CA PRO A 59 -2.47 -0.62 -4.09
C PRO A 59 -1.05 -0.19 -4.46
N LEU A 60 -0.16 -1.12 -4.84
CA LEU A 60 1.17 -0.78 -5.34
C LEU A 60 1.12 0.07 -6.61
N ASN A 61 -0.01 0.08 -7.33
CA ASN A 61 -0.24 0.98 -8.46
C ASN A 61 -0.61 2.42 -8.05
N GLY A 62 -0.73 2.70 -6.75
CA GLY A 62 -1.12 4.02 -6.26
C GLY A 62 -2.62 4.28 -6.30
N PHE A 63 -3.45 3.26 -6.51
CA PHE A 63 -4.90 3.40 -6.59
C PHE A 63 -5.63 2.50 -5.60
N ILE A 64 -6.53 3.10 -4.81
CA ILE A 64 -7.45 2.40 -3.92
C ILE A 64 -8.70 3.25 -3.68
N ASN A 65 -9.89 2.65 -3.74
CA ASN A 65 -11.15 3.26 -3.31
C ASN A 65 -11.41 4.68 -3.87
N GLY A 66 -11.06 4.93 -5.14
CA GLY A 66 -11.27 6.23 -5.79
C GLY A 66 -10.23 7.30 -5.44
N VAL A 67 -9.20 6.97 -4.69
CA VAL A 67 -8.07 7.87 -4.43
C VAL A 67 -7.15 7.91 -5.66
N TRP A 68 -6.83 9.11 -6.11
CA TRP A 68 -6.01 9.34 -7.30
C TRP A 68 -4.50 9.27 -7.00
N GLY A 69 -3.78 8.54 -7.87
CA GLY A 69 -2.43 8.04 -7.64
C GLY A 69 -1.25 9.00 -7.69
N ILE A 70 -1.40 10.29 -8.01
CA ILE A 70 -0.24 11.19 -8.19
C ILE A 70 0.67 11.23 -6.96
N THR A 71 0.10 11.23 -5.76
CA THR A 71 0.85 11.28 -4.50
C THR A 71 0.70 10.02 -3.67
N SER A 72 -0.21 9.13 -4.04
CA SER A 72 -0.44 7.87 -3.35
C SER A 72 0.45 6.73 -3.85
N GLY A 73 1.11 6.91 -5.01
CA GLY A 73 2.03 5.92 -5.57
C GLY A 73 3.16 5.53 -4.63
N PRO A 74 3.74 4.35 -4.83
CA PRO A 74 4.83 3.86 -4.00
C PRO A 74 6.19 4.50 -4.32
N ASP A 75 6.31 5.19 -5.44
CA ASP A 75 7.53 5.89 -5.88
C ASP A 75 7.96 7.02 -4.94
N ASN A 76 7.03 7.54 -4.14
CA ASN A 76 7.30 8.56 -3.12
C ASN A 76 8.03 9.82 -3.62
N VAL A 77 8.00 10.13 -4.91
CA VAL A 77 8.71 11.28 -5.49
C VAL A 77 8.42 12.57 -4.73
N PHE A 78 7.16 12.82 -4.38
CA PHE A 78 6.77 14.02 -3.65
C PHE A 78 7.13 13.98 -2.15
N TYR A 79 7.18 12.81 -1.53
CA TYR A 79 7.60 12.64 -0.13
C TYR A 79 9.11 12.46 0.01
N GLY A 80 9.79 12.00 -1.04
CA GLY A 80 11.24 11.82 -1.12
C GLY A 80 11.90 13.01 -1.80
N ASP A 81 12.03 12.96 -3.11
CA ASP A 81 12.85 13.90 -3.88
C ASP A 81 12.42 15.36 -3.74
N MET A 82 11.11 15.64 -3.76
CA MET A 82 10.62 17.01 -3.58
C MET A 82 10.88 17.53 -2.15
N CYS A 83 10.53 16.73 -1.14
CA CYS A 83 10.78 17.10 0.25
C CYS A 83 12.27 17.06 0.62
N ALA A 84 13.11 16.34 -0.12
CA ALA A 84 14.56 16.37 0.06
C ALA A 84 15.26 17.56 -0.65
N GLY A 85 14.52 18.34 -1.44
CA GLY A 85 15.06 19.46 -2.18
C GLY A 85 15.75 19.08 -3.49
N ASN A 86 15.58 17.86 -3.98
CA ASN A 86 16.13 17.42 -5.26
C ASN A 86 15.33 17.95 -6.44
N ILE A 87 14.02 18.09 -6.28
CA ILE A 87 13.12 18.58 -7.31
C ILE A 87 12.16 19.64 -6.76
N HIS A 88 11.73 20.52 -7.64
CA HIS A 88 10.57 21.38 -7.42
C HIS A 88 9.29 20.70 -7.83
N LYS A 89 8.17 21.08 -7.22
CA LYS A 89 6.85 20.71 -7.73
C LYS A 89 6.74 20.97 -9.23
N GLY A 90 7.23 22.12 -9.67
CA GLY A 90 7.14 22.56 -11.07
C GLY A 90 5.74 23.05 -11.44
N SER A 91 5.45 23.08 -12.74
CA SER A 91 4.21 23.63 -13.31
C SER A 91 3.94 25.09 -12.86
N THR A 92 2.69 25.53 -12.88
CA THR A 92 2.33 26.86 -12.38
C THR A 92 2.00 26.84 -10.88
N THR A 93 2.11 27.99 -10.21
CA THR A 93 1.86 28.10 -8.76
C THR A 93 0.47 27.60 -8.34
N GLY A 94 -0.54 27.80 -9.18
CA GLY A 94 -1.92 27.38 -8.88
C GLY A 94 -2.21 25.91 -9.16
N ASP A 95 -1.38 25.25 -9.97
CA ASP A 95 -1.56 23.86 -10.30
C ASP A 95 -1.05 22.98 -9.16
N GLN A 96 -1.88 22.06 -8.69
CA GLN A 96 -1.55 21.17 -7.57
C GLN A 96 -1.02 21.94 -6.33
N GLY A 97 -1.73 22.99 -5.90
CA GLY A 97 -1.31 23.85 -4.78
C GLY A 97 -1.00 23.10 -3.48
N GLU A 98 -1.62 21.94 -3.24
CA GLU A 98 -1.34 21.08 -2.09
C GLU A 98 0.09 20.50 -2.13
N LEU A 99 0.63 20.19 -3.31
CA LEU A 99 2.03 19.78 -3.48
C LEU A 99 2.99 20.92 -3.14
N LEU A 100 2.64 22.15 -3.51
CA LEU A 100 3.44 23.33 -3.16
C LEU A 100 3.48 23.54 -1.64
N GLN A 101 2.41 23.22 -0.92
CA GLN A 101 2.41 23.25 0.54
C GLN A 101 3.38 22.22 1.13
N MET A 102 3.47 21.03 0.54
CA MET A 102 4.43 19.98 0.95
C MET A 102 5.88 20.43 0.67
N GLU A 103 6.16 20.91 -0.54
CA GLU A 103 7.48 21.42 -0.92
C GLU A 103 7.98 22.51 0.04
N ARG A 104 7.08 23.40 0.49
CA ARG A 104 7.39 24.50 1.40
C ARG A 104 7.33 24.15 2.89
N TYR A 105 7.04 22.88 3.23
CA TYR A 105 6.85 22.41 4.62
C TYR A 105 5.76 23.18 5.40
N VAL A 106 4.72 23.65 4.71
CA VAL A 106 3.56 24.32 5.31
C VAL A 106 2.27 23.52 5.17
N ALA A 107 2.37 22.27 4.76
CA ALA A 107 1.24 21.35 4.66
C ALA A 107 0.66 21.07 6.06
N THR A 108 -0.66 21.05 6.16
CA THR A 108 -1.39 20.70 7.38
C THR A 108 -2.03 19.32 7.25
N ALA A 109 -2.65 18.83 8.33
CA ALA A 109 -3.42 17.57 8.31
C ALA A 109 -4.62 17.60 7.34
N GLU A 110 -5.05 18.77 6.87
CA GLU A 110 -6.12 18.93 5.89
C GLU A 110 -5.66 18.75 4.43
N ASN A 111 -4.34 18.65 4.21
CA ASN A 111 -3.79 18.48 2.88
C ASN A 111 -4.29 17.17 2.24
N GLY A 112 -5.01 17.29 1.13
CA GLY A 112 -5.65 16.16 0.45
C GLY A 112 -4.66 15.13 -0.04
N ARG A 113 -3.44 15.52 -0.44
CA ARG A 113 -2.40 14.60 -0.92
C ARG A 113 -1.86 13.71 0.19
N ILE A 114 -1.66 14.27 1.37
CA ILE A 114 -1.24 13.52 2.56
C ILE A 114 -2.35 12.55 2.98
N ARG A 115 -3.60 13.01 2.99
CA ARG A 115 -4.78 12.17 3.27
C ARG A 115 -4.90 11.01 2.28
N ASP A 116 -4.73 11.27 0.98
CA ASP A 116 -4.86 10.26 -0.06
C ASP A 116 -3.81 9.15 0.10
N LYS A 117 -2.57 9.51 0.45
CA LYS A 117 -1.52 8.53 0.77
C LYS A 117 -1.87 7.69 2.00
N TRP A 118 -2.44 8.33 3.04
CA TRP A 118 -2.90 7.62 4.24
C TRP A 118 -3.99 6.61 3.92
N ILE A 119 -5.01 7.02 3.16
CA ILE A 119 -6.12 6.14 2.75
C ILE A 119 -5.58 4.94 1.95
N LEU A 120 -4.65 5.18 1.03
CA LEU A 120 -4.05 4.10 0.25
C LEU A 120 -3.29 3.11 1.14
N VAL A 121 -2.41 3.60 2.00
CA VAL A 121 -1.54 2.75 2.81
C VAL A 121 -2.36 1.91 3.79
N TYR A 122 -3.30 2.52 4.53
CA TYR A 122 -4.12 1.78 5.49
C TYR A 122 -5.18 0.91 4.84
N GLY A 123 -5.72 1.31 3.69
CA GLY A 123 -6.57 0.43 2.89
C GLY A 123 -5.84 -0.78 2.32
N ALA A 124 -4.55 -0.66 2.03
CA ALA A 124 -3.71 -1.77 1.62
C ALA A 124 -3.39 -2.72 2.79
N ILE A 125 -3.08 -2.16 3.97
CA ILE A 125 -2.89 -2.93 5.21
C ILE A 125 -4.13 -3.77 5.52
N GLU A 126 -5.33 -3.17 5.42
CA GLU A 126 -6.58 -3.88 5.68
C GLU A 126 -6.75 -5.07 4.74
N ARG A 127 -6.48 -4.94 3.44
CA ARG A 127 -6.52 -6.07 2.52
C ARG A 127 -5.56 -7.20 2.91
N CYS A 128 -4.36 -6.88 3.39
CA CYS A 128 -3.44 -7.89 3.89
C CYS A 128 -3.99 -8.58 5.14
N ASN A 129 -4.61 -7.81 6.04
CA ASN A 129 -5.24 -8.35 7.24
C ASN A 129 -6.45 -9.22 6.92
N ASP A 130 -7.23 -8.90 5.88
CA ASP A 130 -8.34 -9.75 5.42
C ASP A 130 -7.85 -11.14 4.99
N VAL A 131 -6.74 -11.22 4.25
CA VAL A 131 -6.11 -12.51 3.91
C VAL A 131 -5.70 -13.26 5.18
N LEU A 132 -5.04 -12.57 6.12
CA LEU A 132 -4.53 -13.19 7.34
C LEU A 132 -5.65 -13.66 8.27
N ARG A 133 -6.74 -12.88 8.41
CA ARG A 133 -7.95 -13.29 9.14
C ARG A 133 -8.57 -14.53 8.52
N MET A 134 -8.75 -14.52 7.20
CA MET A 134 -9.30 -15.67 6.49
C MET A 134 -8.51 -16.96 6.73
N LEU A 135 -7.17 -16.88 6.70
CA LEU A 135 -6.30 -18.02 7.00
C LEU A 135 -6.31 -18.44 8.48
N ASN A 136 -6.65 -17.53 9.40
CA ASN A 136 -6.76 -17.84 10.83
C ASN A 136 -8.10 -18.51 11.17
N ASP A 137 -9.19 -18.05 10.54
CA ASP A 137 -10.55 -18.40 10.92
C ASP A 137 -11.09 -19.63 10.18
N ASN A 138 -10.49 -19.95 9.03
CA ASN A 138 -11.03 -20.98 8.15
C ASN A 138 -9.96 -22.00 7.72
N LYS A 139 -10.35 -23.28 7.71
CA LYS A 139 -9.62 -24.27 6.95
C LYS A 139 -10.01 -24.12 5.49
N ILE A 140 -9.04 -23.75 4.64
CA ILE A 140 -9.26 -23.53 3.22
C ILE A 140 -9.23 -24.86 2.47
N ASP A 141 -10.31 -25.21 1.80
CA ASP A 141 -10.42 -26.45 1.05
C ASP A 141 -9.44 -26.47 -0.12
N GLY A 142 -8.67 -27.54 -0.21
CA GLY A 142 -7.68 -27.74 -1.27
C GLY A 142 -6.33 -27.04 -1.05
N LEU A 143 -6.20 -26.19 -0.04
CA LEU A 143 -4.96 -25.49 0.27
C LEU A 143 -4.03 -26.38 1.12
N SER A 144 -2.81 -26.60 0.65
CA SER A 144 -1.78 -27.30 1.44
C SER A 144 -1.23 -26.39 2.54
N GLU A 145 -0.69 -26.99 3.62
CA GLU A 145 -0.03 -26.22 4.69
C GLU A 145 1.14 -25.36 4.16
N GLU A 146 1.88 -25.86 3.19
CA GLU A 146 2.97 -25.14 2.54
C GLU A 146 2.45 -23.91 1.79
N SER A 147 1.42 -24.09 0.94
CA SER A 147 0.80 -22.97 0.20
C SER A 147 0.16 -21.95 1.14
N GLU A 148 -0.48 -22.41 2.23
CA GLU A 148 -1.02 -21.51 3.24
C GLU A 148 0.07 -20.64 3.88
N MET A 149 1.19 -21.25 4.25
CA MET A 149 2.32 -20.54 4.84
C MET A 149 2.94 -19.55 3.86
N GLU A 150 3.05 -19.89 2.57
CA GLU A 150 3.53 -18.95 1.53
C GLU A 150 2.59 -17.77 1.36
N ILE A 151 1.28 -17.99 1.25
CA ILE A 151 0.28 -16.91 1.15
C ILE A 151 0.34 -16.00 2.38
N ARG A 152 0.45 -16.59 3.56
CA ARG A 152 0.60 -15.85 4.82
C ARG A 152 1.88 -15.01 4.81
N ALA A 153 2.98 -15.54 4.30
CA ALA A 153 4.26 -14.83 4.21
C ALA A 153 4.21 -13.68 3.20
N GLU A 154 3.56 -13.85 2.05
CA GLU A 154 3.35 -12.79 1.08
C GLU A 154 2.47 -11.67 1.67
N ALA A 155 1.36 -12.02 2.32
CA ALA A 155 0.47 -11.05 2.95
C ALA A 155 1.19 -10.25 4.06
N ARG A 156 2.00 -10.92 4.90
CA ARG A 156 2.82 -10.26 5.92
C ARG A 156 3.92 -9.40 5.33
N PHE A 157 4.59 -9.84 4.26
CA PHE A 157 5.56 -9.02 3.54
C PHE A 157 4.93 -7.72 3.04
N LEU A 158 3.78 -7.79 2.39
CA LEU A 158 3.07 -6.62 1.88
C LEU A 158 2.56 -5.72 3.00
N ARG A 159 2.04 -6.29 4.11
CA ARG A 159 1.64 -5.52 5.29
C ARG A 159 2.83 -4.79 5.91
N GLY A 160 3.95 -5.47 6.07
CA GLY A 160 5.21 -4.88 6.53
C GLY A 160 5.67 -3.74 5.62
N TYR A 161 5.58 -3.92 4.29
CA TYR A 161 5.89 -2.89 3.30
C TYR A 161 4.99 -1.66 3.47
N TYR A 162 3.67 -1.81 3.59
CA TYR A 162 2.77 -0.68 3.74
C TYR A 162 2.94 0.03 5.09
N HIS A 163 3.16 -0.70 6.18
CA HIS A 163 3.50 -0.08 7.47
C HIS A 163 4.85 0.64 7.43
N PHE A 164 5.83 0.10 6.71
CA PHE A 164 7.12 0.76 6.49
C PHE A 164 6.92 2.09 5.72
N GLU A 165 6.08 2.10 4.69
CA GLU A 165 5.73 3.32 3.96
C GLU A 165 5.07 4.36 4.87
N ALA A 166 4.11 3.95 5.71
CA ALA A 166 3.49 4.82 6.70
C ALA A 166 4.51 5.37 7.70
N LYS A 167 5.36 4.50 8.24
CA LYS A 167 6.38 4.84 9.23
C LYS A 167 7.38 5.87 8.71
N LYS A 168 7.82 5.76 7.45
CA LYS A 168 8.73 6.72 6.80
C LYS A 168 8.14 8.12 6.74
N ILE A 169 6.84 8.24 6.45
CA ILE A 169 6.19 9.52 6.19
C ILE A 169 5.73 10.19 7.49
N TRP A 170 5.13 9.43 8.40
CA TRP A 170 4.47 10.01 9.60
C TRP A 170 5.13 9.64 10.92
N ASN A 171 6.17 8.86 10.92
CA ASN A 171 6.92 8.40 12.09
C ASN A 171 6.07 7.62 13.11
N MET A 172 5.28 8.29 13.95
CA MET A 172 4.42 7.63 14.94
C MET A 172 3.06 7.35 14.32
N VAL A 173 2.83 6.08 13.98
CA VAL A 173 1.62 5.60 13.32
C VAL A 173 1.05 4.38 14.03
N PRO A 174 -0.28 4.14 14.00
CA PRO A 174 -0.84 2.92 14.55
C PRO A 174 -0.39 1.70 13.74
N TYR A 175 -0.04 0.61 14.43
CA TYR A 175 0.11 -0.70 13.81
C TYR A 175 -1.24 -1.41 13.82
N ILE A 176 -1.71 -1.80 12.63
CA ILE A 176 -3.00 -2.49 12.44
C ILE A 176 -2.71 -3.90 11.93
N ASP A 177 -3.03 -4.88 12.75
CA ASP A 177 -2.91 -6.29 12.42
C ASP A 177 -4.27 -6.95 12.20
N GLU A 178 -4.25 -8.24 11.89
CA GLU A 178 -5.45 -9.06 11.66
C GLU A 178 -6.38 -9.20 12.86
N TYR A 179 -5.91 -8.86 14.06
CA TYR A 179 -6.70 -8.94 15.32
C TYR A 179 -7.46 -7.63 15.62
N VAL A 180 -7.29 -6.61 14.79
CA VAL A 180 -8.09 -5.38 14.83
C VAL A 180 -9.27 -5.54 13.88
N GLU A 181 -10.32 -6.21 14.33
CA GLU A 181 -11.49 -6.56 13.51
C GLU A 181 -12.48 -5.39 13.36
N ASP A 182 -12.63 -4.58 14.39
CA ASP A 182 -13.54 -3.41 14.36
C ASP A 182 -12.88 -2.24 13.63
N PRO A 183 -13.36 -1.86 12.43
CA PRO A 183 -12.80 -0.75 11.68
C PRO A 183 -12.98 0.62 12.36
N GLN A 184 -13.84 0.71 13.38
CA GLN A 184 -14.03 1.92 14.17
C GLN A 184 -13.17 1.94 15.44
N ARG A 185 -12.45 0.85 15.72
CA ARG A 185 -11.56 0.76 16.88
C ARG A 185 -10.44 1.79 16.75
N ARG A 186 -10.34 2.67 17.73
CA ARG A 186 -9.22 3.59 17.81
C ARG A 186 -7.96 2.86 18.27
N VAL A 187 -7.00 2.68 17.40
CA VAL A 187 -5.68 2.16 17.71
C VAL A 187 -4.74 3.32 17.99
N PRO A 188 -4.09 3.37 19.18
CA PRO A 188 -3.13 4.42 19.49
C PRO A 188 -1.89 4.40 18.58
N ASN A 189 -1.28 5.56 18.39
CA ASN A 189 0.01 5.73 17.71
C ASN A 189 1.11 6.19 18.68
N ASP A 190 1.08 5.65 19.91
CA ASP A 190 1.96 6.01 21.02
C ASP A 190 3.17 5.08 21.17
N LYS A 191 3.28 4.07 20.32
CA LYS A 191 4.38 3.11 20.30
C LYS A 191 5.09 3.13 18.97
N ASP A 192 6.38 2.84 19.02
CA ASP A 192 7.15 2.59 17.81
C ASP A 192 6.76 1.26 17.20
N ILE A 193 6.49 1.25 15.89
CA ILE A 193 6.05 0.06 15.14
C ILE A 193 7.19 -0.64 14.39
N TRP A 194 8.44 -0.19 14.52
CA TRP A 194 9.57 -0.90 13.90
C TRP A 194 9.63 -2.38 14.27
N PRO A 195 9.43 -2.78 15.53
CA PRO A 195 9.45 -4.21 15.89
C PRO A 195 8.40 -5.04 15.13
N ASN A 196 7.24 -4.47 14.87
CA ASN A 196 6.17 -5.13 14.14
C ASN A 196 6.50 -5.26 12.64
N ILE A 197 7.07 -4.21 12.03
CA ILE A 197 7.55 -4.22 10.64
C ILE A 197 8.67 -5.26 10.47
N GLU A 198 9.62 -5.28 11.41
CA GLU A 198 10.70 -6.26 11.42
C GLU A 198 10.18 -7.69 11.52
N GLU A 199 9.19 -7.95 12.37
CA GLU A 199 8.60 -9.28 12.52
C GLU A 199 7.85 -9.73 11.26
N ASP A 200 7.13 -8.83 10.58
CA ASP A 200 6.46 -9.15 9.32
C ASP A 200 7.49 -9.53 8.24
N PHE A 201 8.55 -8.75 8.07
CA PHE A 201 9.61 -9.10 7.11
C PHE A 201 10.42 -10.33 7.56
N SER A 202 10.73 -10.46 8.84
CA SER A 202 11.45 -11.61 9.37
C SER A 202 10.66 -12.91 9.15
N PHE A 203 9.35 -12.90 9.38
CA PHE A 203 8.51 -14.04 9.04
C PHE A 203 8.62 -14.41 7.55
N ALA A 204 8.54 -13.40 6.68
CA ALA A 204 8.66 -13.59 5.24
C ALA A 204 10.03 -14.16 4.84
N THR A 205 11.15 -13.76 5.49
CA THR A 205 12.48 -14.32 5.21
C THR A 205 12.61 -15.80 5.54
N ARG A 206 11.81 -16.30 6.49
CA ARG A 206 11.84 -17.71 6.88
C ARG A 206 11.03 -18.61 5.95
N ILE A 207 9.95 -18.08 5.41
CA ILE A 207 8.92 -18.89 4.73
C ILE A 207 8.97 -18.74 3.22
N LEU A 208 9.14 -17.51 2.69
CA LEU A 208 9.11 -17.28 1.25
C LEU A 208 10.13 -18.13 0.51
N PRO A 209 9.78 -18.65 -0.68
CA PRO A 209 10.69 -19.43 -1.50
C PRO A 209 11.81 -18.56 -2.07
N ASP A 210 12.88 -19.24 -2.48
CA ASP A 210 14.00 -18.60 -3.15
C ASP A 210 13.68 -18.06 -4.55
N ASN A 211 12.69 -18.64 -5.22
CA ASN A 211 12.21 -18.23 -6.53
C ASN A 211 10.69 -18.28 -6.53
N GLN A 212 10.08 -17.33 -7.22
CA GLN A 212 8.63 -17.27 -7.43
C GLN A 212 8.30 -17.69 -8.86
N SER A 213 7.13 -18.29 -9.05
CA SER A 213 6.61 -18.68 -10.36
C SER A 213 6.15 -17.48 -11.19
N GLU A 214 5.72 -16.41 -10.51
CA GLU A 214 5.21 -15.19 -11.13
C GLU A 214 6.09 -14.00 -10.77
N PRO A 215 6.53 -13.19 -11.76
CA PRO A 215 7.23 -11.93 -11.49
C PRO A 215 6.37 -11.02 -10.60
N GLY A 216 7.03 -10.30 -9.69
CA GLY A 216 6.37 -9.36 -8.77
C GLY A 216 5.94 -9.98 -7.44
N ARG A 217 5.90 -11.30 -7.31
CA ARG A 217 5.78 -11.92 -5.98
C ARG A 217 7.10 -11.83 -5.23
N PRO A 218 7.10 -11.52 -3.92
CA PRO A 218 8.33 -11.39 -3.16
C PRO A 218 8.99 -12.75 -2.95
N THR A 219 10.30 -12.79 -3.09
CA THR A 219 11.15 -13.92 -2.76
C THR A 219 11.71 -13.77 -1.35
N LYS A 220 12.34 -14.81 -0.83
CA LYS A 220 13.12 -14.75 0.41
C LYS A 220 14.16 -13.61 0.40
N ASN A 221 14.83 -13.40 -0.72
CA ASN A 221 15.81 -12.33 -0.85
C ASN A 221 15.17 -10.93 -0.90
N ALA A 222 13.99 -10.80 -1.48
CA ALA A 222 13.22 -9.57 -1.40
C ALA A 222 12.88 -9.23 0.06
N ALA A 223 12.42 -10.22 0.84
CA ALA A 223 12.13 -10.04 2.26
C ALA A 223 13.38 -9.65 3.06
N LYS A 224 14.53 -10.29 2.81
CA LYS A 224 15.82 -9.92 3.42
C LYS A 224 16.23 -8.48 3.09
N ALA A 225 16.08 -8.06 1.84
CA ALA A 225 16.41 -6.71 1.42
C ALA A 225 15.53 -5.65 2.11
N PHE A 226 14.22 -5.92 2.26
CA PHE A 226 13.32 -5.01 2.98
C PHE A 226 13.55 -5.01 4.49
N LEU A 227 13.84 -6.15 5.11
CA LEU A 227 14.25 -6.21 6.51
C LEU A 227 15.55 -5.42 6.74
N ALA A 228 16.54 -5.59 5.87
CA ALA A 228 17.78 -4.82 5.93
C ALA A 228 17.51 -3.32 5.77
N LYS A 229 16.61 -2.93 4.86
CA LYS A 229 16.19 -1.53 4.70
C LYS A 229 15.53 -0.98 5.96
N ALA A 230 14.67 -1.76 6.63
CA ALA A 230 14.07 -1.39 7.90
C ALA A 230 15.14 -1.19 8.99
N TYR A 231 16.17 -2.04 9.04
CA TYR A 231 17.30 -1.87 9.93
C TYR A 231 18.12 -0.62 9.62
N LEU A 232 18.38 -0.31 8.34
CA LEU A 232 19.09 0.91 7.95
C LEU A 232 18.39 2.18 8.42
N PHE A 233 17.04 2.25 8.33
CA PHE A 233 16.26 3.37 8.84
C PHE A 233 16.38 3.57 10.36
N GLN A 234 16.77 2.52 11.09
CA GLN A 234 16.99 2.52 12.52
C GLN A 234 18.47 2.60 12.91
N GLN A 235 19.37 2.76 11.94
CA GLN A 235 20.82 2.75 12.13
C GLN A 235 21.37 1.42 12.71
N LYS A 236 20.63 0.32 12.56
CA LYS A 236 21.06 -1.04 12.90
C LYS A 236 21.95 -1.60 11.77
N TYR A 237 23.10 -0.98 11.58
CA TYR A 237 23.95 -1.25 10.40
C TYR A 237 24.53 -2.66 10.38
N SER A 238 24.85 -3.22 11.56
CA SER A 238 25.39 -4.58 11.67
C SER A 238 24.39 -5.63 11.21
N GLU A 239 23.15 -5.50 11.66
CA GLU A 239 22.04 -6.40 11.30
C GLU A 239 21.69 -6.26 9.82
N ALA A 240 21.62 -5.03 9.31
CA ALA A 240 21.38 -4.77 7.91
C ALA A 240 22.47 -5.42 7.02
N LYS A 241 23.75 -5.26 7.41
CA LYS A 241 24.88 -5.81 6.65
C LYS A 241 24.78 -7.32 6.49
N VAL A 242 24.45 -8.06 7.54
CA VAL A 242 24.32 -9.53 7.49
C VAL A 242 23.32 -9.95 6.40
N LEU A 243 22.14 -9.34 6.39
CA LEU A 243 21.10 -9.67 5.39
C LEU A 243 21.48 -9.26 3.97
N LEU A 244 22.14 -8.12 3.81
CA LEU A 244 22.61 -7.65 2.50
C LEU A 244 23.72 -8.51 1.96
N ASP A 245 24.67 -8.95 2.81
CA ASP A 245 25.71 -9.91 2.44
C ASP A 245 25.10 -11.24 1.98
N GLU A 246 24.03 -11.72 2.65
CA GLU A 246 23.32 -12.93 2.23
C GLU A 246 22.64 -12.75 0.85
N VAL A 247 22.04 -11.59 0.57
CA VAL A 247 21.44 -11.30 -0.74
C VAL A 247 22.53 -11.28 -1.83
N ILE A 248 23.66 -10.60 -1.57
CA ILE A 248 24.77 -10.49 -2.53
C ILE A 248 25.40 -11.88 -2.78
N THR A 249 25.70 -12.63 -1.71
CA THR A 249 26.35 -13.95 -1.82
C THR A 249 25.43 -15.03 -2.37
N SER A 250 24.12 -14.78 -2.46
CA SER A 250 23.18 -15.70 -3.12
C SER A 250 23.51 -15.94 -4.60
N GLY A 251 24.27 -15.04 -5.22
CA GLY A 251 24.64 -15.09 -6.64
C GLY A 251 23.46 -14.91 -7.62
N LYS A 252 22.27 -14.56 -7.12
CA LYS A 252 21.06 -14.38 -7.94
C LYS A 252 21.00 -13.03 -8.63
N TYR A 253 21.68 -12.03 -8.07
CA TYR A 253 21.63 -10.65 -8.53
C TYR A 253 23.03 -10.17 -8.91
N LYS A 254 23.09 -9.30 -9.91
CA LYS A 254 24.31 -8.64 -10.32
C LYS A 254 23.98 -7.26 -10.91
N LEU A 255 24.91 -6.32 -10.76
CA LEU A 255 24.79 -5.05 -11.46
C LEU A 255 24.89 -5.27 -12.97
N LEU A 256 24.09 -4.52 -13.73
CA LEU A 256 24.11 -4.56 -15.19
C LEU A 256 25.33 -3.82 -15.70
N ASP A 257 25.87 -4.27 -16.84
CA ASP A 257 27.00 -3.61 -17.49
C ASP A 257 26.64 -2.21 -18.02
N ASN A 258 25.37 -2.03 -18.41
CA ASN A 258 24.84 -0.76 -18.85
C ASN A 258 23.73 -0.31 -17.87
N TYR A 259 23.96 0.77 -17.15
CA TYR A 259 23.01 1.36 -16.20
C TYR A 259 21.64 1.67 -16.80
N PHE A 260 21.59 2.13 -18.07
CA PHE A 260 20.36 2.50 -18.74
C PHE A 260 19.42 1.32 -19.02
N ASP A 261 19.93 0.09 -19.00
CA ASP A 261 19.10 -1.11 -19.20
C ASP A 261 18.08 -1.29 -18.04
N ASN A 262 18.33 -0.69 -16.88
CA ASN A 262 17.36 -0.65 -15.78
C ASN A 262 16.09 0.17 -16.11
N PHE A 263 16.16 1.05 -17.10
CA PHE A 263 15.07 1.92 -17.54
C PHE A 263 14.50 1.52 -18.90
N ASN A 264 14.96 0.40 -19.45
CA ASN A 264 14.47 -0.15 -20.70
C ASN A 264 13.36 -1.16 -20.46
N ALA A 265 12.16 -0.92 -20.99
CA ALA A 265 11.02 -1.81 -20.84
C ALA A 265 11.25 -3.23 -21.38
N GLU A 266 12.17 -3.41 -22.34
CA GLU A 266 12.56 -4.72 -22.86
C GLU A 266 13.45 -5.51 -21.88
N GLN A 267 14.02 -4.84 -20.88
CA GLN A 267 14.89 -5.40 -19.87
C GLN A 267 14.19 -5.53 -18.49
N ASN A 268 12.87 -5.52 -18.45
CA ASN A 268 12.11 -5.70 -17.22
C ASN A 268 12.50 -7.01 -16.52
N ASN A 269 12.52 -6.98 -15.20
CA ASN A 269 12.91 -8.12 -14.35
C ASN A 269 14.34 -8.64 -14.65
N ASN A 270 15.24 -7.73 -14.99
CA ASN A 270 16.65 -8.06 -15.22
C ASN A 270 17.38 -8.53 -13.96
N ALA A 271 18.64 -8.89 -14.08
CA ALA A 271 19.44 -9.49 -12.99
C ALA A 271 19.75 -8.52 -11.84
N GLU A 272 19.51 -7.22 -11.95
CA GLU A 272 19.69 -6.22 -10.88
C GLU A 272 18.42 -6.10 -10.00
N VAL A 273 17.26 -6.54 -10.51
CA VAL A 273 15.99 -6.37 -9.83
C VAL A 273 15.80 -7.41 -8.72
N VAL A 274 15.79 -6.97 -7.47
CA VAL A 274 15.50 -7.83 -6.32
C VAL A 274 13.99 -8.05 -6.15
N TRP A 275 13.21 -6.99 -6.31
CA TRP A 275 11.75 -7.02 -6.31
C TRP A 275 11.20 -5.78 -7.01
N SER A 276 10.17 -5.97 -7.82
CA SER A 276 9.51 -4.87 -8.52
C SER A 276 8.00 -5.08 -8.60
N ASN A 277 7.27 -3.97 -8.53
CA ASN A 277 5.86 -3.95 -8.85
C ASN A 277 5.67 -4.12 -10.36
N GLN A 278 4.87 -5.13 -10.75
CA GLN A 278 4.57 -5.39 -12.16
C GLN A 278 3.39 -4.52 -12.62
N VAL A 279 3.62 -3.74 -13.66
CA VAL A 279 2.60 -2.87 -14.25
C VAL A 279 2.35 -3.31 -15.69
N ALA A 280 1.10 -3.63 -16.00
CA ALA A 280 0.70 -4.00 -17.37
C ALA A 280 0.20 -2.77 -18.15
N VAL A 281 0.54 -2.74 -19.44
CA VAL A 281 0.06 -1.74 -20.39
C VAL A 281 -1.12 -2.32 -21.18
N ASN A 282 -2.14 -1.49 -21.45
CA ASN A 282 -3.28 -1.84 -22.32
C ASN A 282 -4.10 -3.06 -21.84
N VAL A 283 -4.30 -3.21 -20.55
CA VAL A 283 -5.21 -4.22 -20.01
C VAL A 283 -6.65 -3.87 -20.40
N ALA A 284 -7.31 -4.75 -21.14
CA ALA A 284 -8.69 -4.55 -21.57
C ALA A 284 -9.62 -4.28 -20.37
N GLY A 285 -10.39 -3.20 -20.41
CA GLY A 285 -11.28 -2.78 -19.32
C GLY A 285 -10.60 -2.09 -18.14
N ALA A 286 -9.28 -1.92 -18.17
CA ALA A 286 -8.60 -1.01 -17.27
C ALA A 286 -8.81 0.41 -17.81
N GLY A 287 -9.67 1.18 -17.14
CA GLY A 287 -9.79 2.61 -17.43
C GLY A 287 -8.48 3.34 -17.19
N TYR A 288 -8.44 4.58 -17.61
CA TYR A 288 -7.32 5.53 -17.44
C TYR A 288 -6.77 5.58 -16.01
N ASP A 289 -7.55 5.12 -15.04
CA ASP A 289 -7.30 5.26 -13.60
C ASP A 289 -6.47 4.13 -13.00
N ARG A 290 -6.05 3.12 -13.75
CA ARG A 290 -5.42 1.91 -13.19
C ARG A 290 -3.89 1.86 -13.22
N SER A 291 -3.25 2.83 -13.85
CA SER A 291 -1.81 3.02 -13.76
C SER A 291 -1.49 4.48 -14.04
N GLN A 292 -1.35 5.26 -12.99
CA GLN A 292 -1.08 6.69 -13.12
C GLN A 292 0.40 7.05 -13.10
N ARG A 293 1.29 6.07 -13.13
CA ARG A 293 2.73 6.31 -13.15
C ARG A 293 3.21 7.13 -14.34
N GLY A 294 2.47 7.12 -15.47
CA GLY A 294 2.76 8.01 -16.59
C GLY A 294 2.56 9.51 -16.29
N PHE A 295 1.77 9.84 -15.26
CA PHE A 295 1.64 11.22 -14.80
C PHE A 295 2.80 11.69 -13.92
N ASP A 296 3.50 10.75 -13.28
CA ASP A 296 4.66 11.06 -12.46
C ASP A 296 5.87 11.42 -13.32
N LEU A 297 5.85 11.03 -14.60
CA LEU A 297 6.81 11.42 -15.63
C LEU A 297 6.32 12.67 -16.36
N SER A 298 6.38 13.80 -15.70
CA SER A 298 5.99 15.07 -16.33
C SER A 298 7.08 15.56 -17.26
N TYR A 299 6.79 15.51 -18.56
CA TYR A 299 7.67 16.09 -19.58
C TYR A 299 7.73 17.62 -19.44
N PRO A 300 8.84 18.25 -19.81
CA PRO A 300 8.92 19.70 -19.87
C PRO A 300 7.78 20.29 -20.69
N ASN A 301 7.20 21.38 -20.23
CA ASN A 301 6.33 22.17 -21.05
C ASN A 301 7.21 23.00 -22.01
N ALA A 302 7.35 22.56 -23.25
CA ALA A 302 8.10 23.25 -24.27
C ALA A 302 7.11 23.78 -25.32
N PRO A 303 6.70 25.06 -25.24
CA PRO A 303 5.70 25.65 -26.14
C PRO A 303 6.10 25.56 -27.62
N ASP A 304 7.39 25.51 -27.88
CA ASP A 304 7.96 25.47 -29.26
C ASP A 304 8.08 24.02 -29.77
N GLN A 305 7.77 23.01 -28.99
CA GLN A 305 7.80 21.61 -29.38
C GLN A 305 6.45 20.93 -29.09
N PRO A 306 5.51 20.98 -30.04
CA PRO A 306 4.13 20.52 -29.80
C PRO A 306 4.00 19.03 -29.44
N ASN A 307 5.07 18.25 -29.59
CA ASN A 307 5.12 16.84 -29.16
C ASN A 307 5.65 16.65 -27.72
N LEU A 308 6.04 17.72 -27.04
CA LEU A 308 6.53 17.73 -25.67
C LEU A 308 5.61 18.56 -24.77
N SER A 309 4.30 18.31 -24.84
CA SER A 309 3.29 19.00 -24.02
C SER A 309 3.15 18.36 -22.65
N GLY A 310 4.20 18.39 -21.83
CA GLY A 310 4.13 17.99 -20.42
C GLY A 310 3.60 19.12 -19.54
N ALA A 311 3.15 18.78 -18.35
CA ALA A 311 2.67 19.77 -17.36
C ALA A 311 3.82 20.52 -16.66
N GLY A 312 5.08 20.12 -16.86
CA GLY A 312 6.27 20.76 -16.30
C GLY A 312 6.44 20.55 -14.79
N PHE A 313 5.92 19.43 -14.26
CA PHE A 313 6.19 19.01 -12.89
C PHE A 313 7.60 18.43 -12.72
N GLN A 314 8.04 18.25 -11.47
CA GLN A 314 9.26 17.55 -11.08
C GLN A 314 10.52 18.14 -11.71
N GLN A 315 10.62 19.46 -11.74
CA GLN A 315 11.79 20.16 -12.24
C GLN A 315 12.98 19.97 -11.30
N PRO A 316 14.18 19.59 -11.78
CA PRO A 316 15.34 19.46 -10.91
C PRO A 316 15.71 20.80 -10.29
N THR A 317 16.15 20.76 -9.03
CA THR A 317 16.73 21.94 -8.37
C THR A 317 18.15 22.19 -8.84
N PHE A 318 18.65 23.40 -8.62
CA PHE A 318 20.07 23.69 -8.86
C PHE A 318 21.00 22.83 -7.99
N ASP A 319 20.58 22.50 -6.76
CA ASP A 319 21.35 21.64 -5.88
C ASP A 319 21.52 20.24 -6.48
N LEU A 320 20.44 19.66 -7.03
CA LEU A 320 20.54 18.37 -7.73
C LEU A 320 21.42 18.47 -8.97
N VAL A 321 21.24 19.50 -9.80
CA VAL A 321 22.05 19.69 -11.02
C VAL A 321 23.52 19.83 -10.67
N ASN A 322 23.84 20.65 -9.66
CA ASN A 322 25.22 20.86 -9.18
C ASN A 322 25.86 19.58 -8.61
N ALA A 323 25.07 18.70 -8.01
CA ALA A 323 25.56 17.42 -7.52
C ALA A 323 26.09 16.48 -8.62
N TYR A 324 25.68 16.67 -9.88
CA TYR A 324 26.19 15.90 -11.02
C TYR A 324 27.41 16.55 -11.70
N GLN A 325 27.66 17.85 -11.48
CA GLN A 325 28.80 18.56 -12.02
C GLN A 325 29.88 18.63 -10.95
N VAL A 326 30.95 17.90 -11.15
CA VAL A 326 32.08 17.86 -10.22
C VAL A 326 33.37 18.30 -10.91
N ASP A 327 34.26 18.92 -10.16
CA ASP A 327 35.61 19.21 -10.59
C ASP A 327 36.49 17.94 -10.64
N GLU A 328 37.75 18.09 -10.97
CA GLU A 328 38.73 16.99 -11.02
C GLU A 328 38.95 16.28 -9.66
N ASN A 329 38.53 16.90 -8.55
CA ASN A 329 38.61 16.38 -7.20
C ASN A 329 37.27 15.76 -6.73
N GLY A 330 36.23 15.76 -7.57
CA GLY A 330 34.90 15.27 -7.22
C GLY A 330 34.06 16.25 -6.41
N LEU A 331 34.45 17.53 -6.32
CA LEU A 331 33.68 18.55 -5.61
C LEU A 331 32.62 19.17 -6.53
N PRO A 332 31.40 19.44 -6.05
CA PRO A 332 30.37 20.10 -6.84
C PRO A 332 30.81 21.45 -7.38
N MET A 333 30.57 21.68 -8.66
CA MET A 333 30.84 22.97 -9.31
C MET A 333 29.67 23.92 -9.07
N ILE A 334 29.69 24.63 -7.93
CA ILE A 334 28.57 25.44 -7.43
C ILE A 334 28.40 26.77 -8.18
N ASP A 335 29.40 27.26 -8.92
CA ASP A 335 29.50 28.63 -9.37
C ASP A 335 29.37 28.87 -10.89
N THR A 336 28.68 28.02 -11.62
CA THR A 336 28.60 28.14 -13.08
C THR A 336 27.29 28.72 -13.62
N TYR A 337 26.52 29.45 -12.82
CA TYR A 337 25.29 30.15 -13.25
C TYR A 337 25.40 31.65 -13.09
#